data_9013aaf0908367c967218c197bd3af76
#
_entry.id   9013aaf0908367c967218c197bd3af76
#
_cell.length_a   1.000
_cell.length_b   1.000
_cell.length_c   1.000
_cell.angle_alpha   90.00
_cell.angle_beta   90.00
_cell.angle_gamma   90.00
#
_symmetry.space_group_name_H-M   'P 1'
#
loop_
_entity.id
_entity.type
_entity.pdbx_description
1 polymer ?
#
loop_
_entity_poly.entity_id
_entity_poly.type
_entity_poly.pdbx_seq_one_letter_code
_entity_poly.pdbx_strand_id
1 'polypeptide(L)'
;PRTFSSAASDVYKRQDIYVDLESFKSLCYYAAWCADDKPEEFARAVSMAKGYSSDAFNQIGIDGVGLHGAIGFTDEYDAQLYLKRSKWARPMFGDSNFHMERIAQLGGI
;
A
#
# COMPACT_ATOMS: atom_id res chain seq x y z
N PRO A 1 -19.79 -18.01 -16.04
CA PRO A 1 -19.94 -17.96 -14.59
C PRO A 1 -18.61 -18.14 -13.89
N ARG A 2 -18.49 -17.53 -12.72
CA ARG A 2 -17.27 -17.62 -11.94
C ARG A 2 -17.19 -19.00 -11.30
N THR A 3 -15.99 -19.56 -11.31
CA THR A 3 -15.74 -20.82 -10.64
C THR A 3 -15.61 -20.60 -9.13
N PHE A 4 -15.70 -21.69 -8.36
CA PHE A 4 -15.47 -21.64 -6.93
C PHE A 4 -14.06 -21.12 -6.60
N SER A 5 -13.05 -21.50 -7.38
CA SER A 5 -11.68 -21.03 -7.21
C SER A 5 -11.57 -19.53 -7.40
N SER A 6 -12.27 -18.95 -8.39
CA SER A 6 -12.27 -17.50 -8.62
C SER A 6 -12.89 -16.76 -7.44
N ALA A 7 -14.00 -17.27 -6.89
CA ALA A 7 -14.65 -16.67 -5.75
C ALA A 7 -13.73 -16.69 -4.52
N ALA A 8 -13.05 -17.80 -4.27
CA ALA A 8 -12.11 -17.92 -3.17
C ALA A 8 -10.94 -16.95 -3.33
N SER A 9 -10.41 -16.83 -4.56
CA SER A 9 -9.32 -15.89 -4.87
C SER A 9 -9.74 -14.46 -4.58
N ASP A 10 -10.97 -14.07 -4.93
CA ASP A 10 -11.47 -12.72 -4.67
C ASP A 10 -11.61 -12.44 -3.17
N VAL A 11 -12.02 -13.43 -2.39
CA VAL A 11 -12.08 -13.27 -0.94
C VAL A 11 -10.69 -13.02 -0.37
N TYR A 12 -9.69 -13.78 -0.82
CA TYR A 12 -8.31 -13.57 -0.37
C TYR A 12 -7.77 -12.21 -0.80
N LYS A 13 -8.10 -11.74 -1.99
CA LYS A 13 -7.70 -10.40 -2.45
C LYS A 13 -8.27 -9.32 -1.55
N ARG A 14 -9.54 -9.44 -1.17
CA ARG A 14 -10.18 -8.48 -0.26
C ARG A 14 -9.50 -8.48 1.10
N GLN A 15 -9.17 -9.65 1.62
CA GLN A 15 -8.47 -9.78 2.89
C GLN A 15 -7.09 -9.15 2.82
N ASP A 16 -6.35 -9.37 1.74
CA ASP A 16 -5.02 -8.79 1.54
C ASP A 16 -5.10 -7.27 1.46
N ILE A 17 -6.08 -6.73 0.75
CA ILE A 17 -6.31 -5.29 0.67
C ILE A 17 -6.55 -4.71 2.07
N TYR A 18 -7.40 -5.36 2.86
CA TYR A 18 -7.71 -4.89 4.20
C TYR A 18 -6.47 -4.89 5.10
N VAL A 19 -5.71 -5.99 5.07
CA VAL A 19 -4.49 -6.11 5.88
C VAL A 19 -3.47 -5.05 5.47
N ASP A 20 -3.24 -4.86 4.17
CA ASP A 20 -2.28 -3.88 3.69
C ASP A 20 -2.72 -2.46 4.05
N LEU A 21 -4.01 -2.16 3.89
CA LEU A 21 -4.54 -0.83 4.21
C LEU A 21 -4.36 -0.52 5.70
N GLU A 22 -4.72 -1.45 6.58
CA GLU A 22 -4.58 -1.24 8.02
C GLU A 22 -3.10 -1.16 8.42
N SER A 23 -2.26 -1.92 7.77
CA SER A 23 -0.82 -1.92 8.06
C SER A 23 -0.18 -0.59 7.72
N PHE A 24 -0.41 -0.06 6.51
CA PHE A 24 0.24 1.21 6.18
C PHE A 24 -0.41 2.40 6.88
N LYS A 25 -1.70 2.33 7.24
CA LYS A 25 -2.31 3.35 8.10
C LYS A 25 -1.62 3.39 9.46
N SER A 26 -1.37 2.23 10.05
CA SER A 26 -0.68 2.14 11.34
C SER A 26 0.73 2.72 11.25
N LEU A 27 1.44 2.41 10.18
CA LEU A 27 2.79 2.97 9.97
C LEU A 27 2.76 4.49 9.80
N CYS A 28 1.78 5.01 9.10
CA CYS A 28 1.63 6.46 8.92
C CYS A 28 1.34 7.16 10.24
N TYR A 29 0.45 6.59 11.06
CA TYR A 29 0.13 7.15 12.37
C TYR A 29 1.34 7.07 13.30
N TYR A 30 2.09 5.98 13.25
CA TYR A 30 3.30 5.84 14.04
C TYR A 30 4.33 6.91 13.63
N ALA A 31 4.51 7.15 12.33
CA ALA A 31 5.44 8.16 11.87
C ALA A 31 5.02 9.57 12.33
N ALA A 32 3.73 9.86 12.26
CA ALA A 32 3.20 11.13 12.73
C ALA A 32 3.41 11.32 14.23
N TRP A 33 3.20 10.26 15.00
CA TRP A 33 3.46 10.30 16.44
C TRP A 33 4.94 10.52 16.74
N CYS A 34 5.83 9.85 15.99
CA CYS A 34 7.27 10.01 16.16
C CYS A 34 7.74 11.44 15.90
N ALA A 35 7.06 12.16 15.03
CA ALA A 35 7.44 13.55 14.75
C ALA A 35 7.43 14.42 16.00
N ASP A 36 6.49 14.14 16.91
CA ASP A 36 6.35 14.93 18.14
C ASP A 36 7.05 14.27 19.33
N ASP A 37 6.88 12.97 19.52
CA ASP A 37 7.25 12.28 20.76
C ASP A 37 8.59 11.55 20.70
N LYS A 38 9.02 11.14 19.49
CA LYS A 38 10.29 10.44 19.30
C LYS A 38 10.99 10.92 18.04
N PRO A 39 11.49 12.18 18.04
CA PRO A 39 12.14 12.72 16.84
C PRO A 39 13.31 11.89 16.34
N GLU A 40 14.00 11.17 17.21
CA GLU A 40 15.12 10.33 16.83
C GLU A 40 14.71 9.12 15.99
N GLU A 41 13.45 8.71 16.07
CA GLU A 41 12.92 7.60 15.29
C GLU A 41 12.16 8.07 14.05
N PHE A 42 11.94 9.36 13.89
CA PHE A 42 11.05 9.90 12.87
C PHE A 42 11.49 9.54 11.46
N ALA A 43 12.77 9.74 11.15
CA ALA A 43 13.26 9.48 9.80
C ALA A 43 13.08 8.02 9.41
N ARG A 44 13.36 7.10 10.34
CA ARG A 44 13.17 5.67 10.11
C ARG A 44 11.71 5.31 9.96
N ALA A 45 10.85 5.87 10.82
CA ALA A 45 9.41 5.62 10.77
C ALA A 45 8.79 6.09 9.44
N VAL A 46 9.20 7.26 8.96
CA VAL A 46 8.74 7.79 7.67
C VAL A 46 9.17 6.89 6.53
N SER A 47 10.41 6.42 6.53
CA SER A 47 10.90 5.52 5.49
C SER A 47 10.17 4.18 5.52
N MET A 48 9.86 3.67 6.70
CA MET A 48 9.05 2.44 6.83
C MET A 48 7.66 2.65 6.23
N ALA A 49 7.01 3.76 6.60
CA ALA A 49 5.67 4.07 6.10
C ALA A 49 5.66 4.22 4.58
N LYS A 50 6.56 5.01 4.03
CA LYS A 50 6.60 5.27 2.59
C LYS A 50 6.99 4.03 1.82
N GLY A 51 8.00 3.30 2.27
CA GLY A 51 8.46 2.09 1.60
C GLY A 51 7.38 1.01 1.53
N TYR A 52 6.69 0.79 2.64
CA TYR A 52 5.59 -0.20 2.67
C TYR A 52 4.40 0.27 1.84
N SER A 53 3.96 1.51 2.03
CA SER A 53 2.74 2.00 1.40
C SER A 53 2.85 2.12 -0.12
N SER A 54 4.03 2.39 -0.64
CA SER A 54 4.23 2.53 -2.09
C SER A 54 3.83 1.26 -2.83
N ASP A 55 4.35 0.12 -2.40
CA ASP A 55 4.04 -1.14 -3.04
C ASP A 55 2.65 -1.64 -2.66
N ALA A 56 2.24 -1.47 -1.41
CA ALA A 56 0.93 -1.89 -0.95
C ALA A 56 -0.18 -1.14 -1.69
N PHE A 57 -0.07 0.17 -1.83
CA PHE A 57 -1.08 0.96 -2.54
C PHE A 57 -1.16 0.59 -4.01
N ASN A 58 -0.01 0.36 -4.65
CA ASN A 58 0.00 -0.08 -6.04
C ASN A 58 -0.71 -1.44 -6.18
N GLN A 59 -0.43 -2.38 -5.28
CA GLN A 59 -1.08 -3.70 -5.32
C GLN A 59 -2.57 -3.60 -5.05
N ILE A 60 -2.99 -2.74 -4.12
CA ILE A 60 -4.40 -2.47 -3.85
C ILE A 60 -5.08 -1.93 -5.11
N GLY A 61 -4.42 -1.03 -5.84
CA GLY A 61 -4.96 -0.51 -7.09
C GLY A 61 -5.16 -1.59 -8.13
N ILE A 62 -4.18 -2.46 -8.30
CA ILE A 62 -4.25 -3.58 -9.24
C ILE A 62 -5.39 -4.53 -8.87
N ASP A 63 -5.45 -4.93 -7.62
CA ASP A 63 -6.48 -5.86 -7.14
C ASP A 63 -7.87 -5.23 -7.19
N GLY A 64 -7.98 -3.92 -6.93
CA GLY A 64 -9.23 -3.19 -7.03
C GLY A 64 -9.80 -3.20 -8.43
N VAL A 65 -8.96 -2.94 -9.44
CA VAL A 65 -9.39 -3.01 -10.84
C VAL A 65 -9.83 -4.43 -11.18
N GLY A 66 -9.07 -5.44 -10.75
CA GLY A 66 -9.41 -6.83 -10.99
C GLY A 66 -10.73 -7.22 -10.36
N LEU A 67 -10.99 -6.81 -9.13
CA LEU A 67 -12.24 -7.12 -8.43
C LEU A 67 -13.44 -6.45 -9.09
N HIS A 68 -13.33 -5.19 -9.48
CA HIS A 68 -14.41 -4.48 -10.18
C HIS A 68 -14.72 -5.13 -11.52
N GLY A 69 -13.70 -5.52 -12.28
CA GLY A 69 -13.89 -6.23 -13.53
C GLY A 69 -14.57 -7.58 -13.34
N ALA A 70 -14.15 -8.31 -12.29
CA ALA A 70 -14.67 -9.66 -12.02
C ALA A 70 -16.14 -9.66 -11.63
N ILE A 71 -16.62 -8.63 -10.92
CA ILE A 71 -18.00 -8.55 -10.45
C ILE A 71 -18.89 -7.69 -11.36
N GLY A 72 -18.32 -7.17 -12.44
CA GLY A 72 -19.09 -6.48 -13.47
C GLY A 72 -19.60 -5.09 -13.08
N PHE A 73 -18.99 -4.45 -12.11
CA PHE A 73 -19.36 -3.09 -11.74
C PHE A 73 -18.98 -2.08 -12.81
N THR A 74 -19.83 -1.07 -12.97
CA THR A 74 -19.61 -0.03 -13.97
C THR A 74 -18.61 1.03 -13.54
N ASP A 75 -18.25 1.10 -12.27
CA ASP A 75 -17.31 2.06 -11.74
C ASP A 75 -15.84 1.58 -11.76
N GLU A 76 -15.54 0.69 -12.69
CA GLU A 76 -14.17 0.30 -13.03
C GLU A 76 -13.31 1.51 -13.39
N TYR A 77 -13.93 2.54 -13.99
CA TYR A 77 -13.21 3.79 -14.31
C TYR A 77 -12.64 4.43 -13.08
N ASP A 78 -13.39 4.51 -11.99
CA ASP A 78 -12.88 5.08 -10.74
C ASP A 78 -11.76 4.23 -10.15
N ALA A 79 -11.88 2.90 -10.21
CA ALA A 79 -10.82 2.01 -9.77
C ALA A 79 -9.53 2.25 -10.57
N GLN A 80 -9.64 2.50 -11.86
CA GLN A 80 -8.49 2.81 -12.70
C GLN A 80 -7.84 4.14 -12.32
N LEU A 81 -8.62 5.13 -11.91
CA LEU A 81 -8.08 6.39 -11.44
C LEU A 81 -7.22 6.19 -10.19
N TYR A 82 -7.67 5.38 -9.26
CA TYR A 82 -6.88 5.07 -8.05
C TYR A 82 -5.63 4.29 -8.40
N LEU A 83 -5.69 3.37 -9.35
CA LEU A 83 -4.51 2.65 -9.82
C LEU A 83 -3.49 3.61 -10.44
N LYS A 84 -3.94 4.52 -11.28
CA LYS A 84 -3.06 5.53 -11.88
C LYS A 84 -2.42 6.41 -10.81
N ARG A 85 -3.19 6.79 -9.80
CA ARG A 85 -2.65 7.59 -8.70
C ARG A 85 -1.59 6.81 -7.92
N SER A 86 -1.80 5.53 -7.70
CA SER A 86 -0.83 4.69 -7.00
C SER A 86 0.48 4.57 -7.79
N LYS A 87 0.38 4.45 -9.09
CA LYS A 87 1.58 4.38 -9.95
C LYS A 87 2.34 5.70 -9.97
N TRP A 88 1.62 6.81 -9.93
CA TRP A 88 2.25 8.13 -9.81
C TRP A 88 2.94 8.29 -8.45
N ALA A 89 2.28 7.88 -7.39
CA ALA A 89 2.79 8.08 -6.03
C ALA A 89 3.99 7.18 -5.71
N ARG A 90 4.07 6.03 -6.36
CA ARG A 90 5.08 5.01 -6.04
C ARG A 90 6.53 5.55 -6.10
N PRO A 91 6.96 6.25 -7.17
CA PRO A 91 8.32 6.78 -7.21
C PRO A 91 8.50 8.11 -6.50
N MET A 92 7.40 8.79 -6.12
CA MET A 92 7.50 10.12 -5.52
C MET A 92 8.12 10.02 -4.13
N PHE A 93 9.09 10.90 -3.87
CA PHE A 93 9.82 10.94 -2.60
C PHE A 93 10.58 9.65 -2.29
N GLY A 94 10.96 8.91 -3.33
CA GLY A 94 11.71 7.66 -3.20
C GLY A 94 10.80 6.44 -3.27
N ASP A 95 11.28 5.40 -3.94
CA ASP A 95 10.56 4.13 -4.05
C ASP A 95 10.86 3.20 -2.86
N SER A 96 10.32 1.99 -2.91
CA SER A 96 10.54 1.00 -1.84
C SER A 96 12.01 0.67 -1.64
N ASN A 97 12.75 0.52 -2.74
CA ASN A 97 14.17 0.16 -2.64
C ASN A 97 14.98 1.27 -1.97
N PHE A 98 14.70 2.52 -2.32
CA PHE A 98 15.33 3.67 -1.69
C PHE A 98 15.08 3.67 -0.17
N HIS A 99 13.84 3.48 0.24
CA HIS A 99 13.47 3.53 1.64
C HIS A 99 13.96 2.31 2.43
N MET A 100 14.02 1.14 1.81
CA MET A 100 14.61 -0.04 2.46
C MET A 100 16.09 0.17 2.75
N GLU A 101 16.81 0.73 1.79
CA GLU A 101 18.22 1.08 1.99
C GLU A 101 18.38 2.11 3.10
N ARG A 102 17.51 3.11 3.13
CA ARG A 102 17.54 4.15 4.15
C ARG A 102 17.26 3.58 5.54
N ILE A 103 16.32 2.65 5.67
CA ILE A 103 16.05 1.97 6.94
C ILE A 103 17.30 1.24 7.44
N ALA A 104 17.96 0.52 6.54
CA ALA A 104 19.17 -0.19 6.89
C ALA A 104 20.28 0.78 7.37
N GLN A 105 20.45 1.89 6.65
CA GLN A 105 21.43 2.92 7.02
C GLN A 105 21.12 3.58 8.36
N LEU A 106 19.84 3.73 8.69
CA LEU A 106 19.42 4.37 9.93
C LEU A 106 19.45 3.42 11.13
N GLY A 107 20.07 2.27 10.97
CA GLY A 107 20.31 1.37 12.10
C GLY A 107 19.25 0.34 12.33
N GLY A 108 18.41 0.09 11.32
CA GLY A 108 17.39 -0.94 11.41
C GLY A 108 17.94 -2.36 11.32
N ILE A 109 19.09 -2.50 10.71
CA ILE A 109 19.72 -3.80 10.48
C ILE A 109 21.21 -3.68 10.63
#